data_8ed6615fbc0365947c9f87275495ea83
#
_entry.id   8ed6615fbc0365947c9f87275495ea83
#
_cell.length_a   1.000
_cell.length_b   1.000
_cell.length_c   1.000
_cell.angle_alpha   90.00
_cell.angle_beta   90.00
_cell.angle_gamma   90.00
#
_symmetry.space_group_name_H-M   'P 1'
#
loop_
_entity.id
_entity.type
_entity.pdbx_description
1 polymer ?
#
loop_
_entity_poly.entity_id
_entity_poly.type
_entity_poly.pdbx_seq_one_letter_code
_entity_poly.pdbx_strand_id
1 'polypeptide(L)'
;MDVFALYGPSGTGKSTSALELAHKHKINAIIDDGLLIYKGRKVAGTSAKYERTTVQAVKRAIFFYEDHAAEVRQAIRDFHIDRILLLGTSRKMVDRIAAALEIEPISTYISIEDIRSSSEIKAALYTRRTAGQHVIPIPYIQVEQDFFRRLIARGKKIFSSKKEVIGETTIVQPDFGGGRMHVTEHVLRKLVTLSCKDMPEVENVSKINVTLNDLPSVSCEVHLNVS
;
A
#
# COMPACT_ATOMS: atom_id res chain seq x y z
N MET A 1 8.14 17.88 17.48
CA MET A 1 7.58 16.99 16.43
C MET A 1 6.17 16.59 16.84
N ASP A 2 5.20 16.66 15.92
CA ASP A 2 3.82 16.23 16.18
C ASP A 2 3.66 14.76 15.77
N VAL A 3 3.32 13.91 16.74
CA VAL A 3 3.19 12.47 16.51
C VAL A 3 1.71 12.07 16.56
N PHE A 4 1.22 11.55 15.45
CA PHE A 4 -0.13 11.01 15.31
C PHE A 4 -0.08 9.49 15.28
N ALA A 5 -1.10 8.82 15.79
CA ALA A 5 -1.20 7.37 15.74
C ALA A 5 -2.58 6.93 15.23
N LEU A 6 -2.60 6.12 14.18
CA LEU A 6 -3.79 5.42 13.69
C LEU A 6 -3.68 3.94 14.05
N TYR A 7 -4.62 3.45 14.83
CA TYR A 7 -4.61 2.06 15.26
C TYR A 7 -5.96 1.36 15.03
N GLY A 8 -5.91 0.04 14.99
CA GLY A 8 -7.08 -0.83 14.83
C GLY A 8 -6.69 -2.20 14.28
N PRO A 9 -7.58 -3.19 14.25
CA PRO A 9 -7.29 -4.55 13.83
C PRO A 9 -6.67 -4.63 12.43
N SER A 10 -5.91 -5.70 12.17
CA SER A 10 -5.29 -5.90 10.86
C SER A 10 -6.35 -6.08 9.77
N GLY A 11 -6.13 -5.49 8.59
CA GLY A 11 -7.03 -5.62 7.44
C GLY A 11 -8.22 -4.65 7.42
N THR A 12 -8.32 -3.71 8.34
CA THR A 12 -9.43 -2.75 8.45
C THR A 12 -9.29 -1.52 7.55
N GLY A 13 -8.31 -1.47 6.66
CA GLY A 13 -8.10 -0.35 5.74
C GLY A 13 -7.27 0.80 6.31
N LYS A 14 -6.49 0.57 7.40
CA LYS A 14 -5.64 1.62 8.01
C LYS A 14 -4.69 2.29 7.03
N SER A 15 -3.97 1.51 6.22
CA SER A 15 -3.00 2.09 5.27
C SER A 15 -3.66 2.98 4.22
N THR A 16 -4.89 2.67 3.80
CA THR A 16 -5.69 3.54 2.92
C THR A 16 -6.12 4.81 3.65
N SER A 17 -6.63 4.68 4.88
CA SER A 17 -7.06 5.83 5.68
C SER A 17 -5.88 6.71 6.12
N ALA A 18 -4.68 6.14 6.23
CA ALA A 18 -3.46 6.87 6.58
C ALA A 18 -3.14 7.99 5.59
N LEU A 19 -3.35 7.77 4.28
CA LEU A 19 -3.11 8.80 3.27
C LEU A 19 -4.09 9.97 3.39
N GLU A 20 -5.36 9.67 3.65
CA GLU A 20 -6.38 10.69 3.88
C GLU A 20 -6.08 11.53 5.13
N LEU A 21 -5.71 10.85 6.23
CA LEU A 21 -5.29 11.53 7.47
C LEU A 21 -4.02 12.34 7.28
N ALA A 22 -3.02 11.80 6.60
CA ALA A 22 -1.78 12.49 6.31
C ALA A 22 -2.04 13.78 5.52
N HIS A 23 -2.89 13.73 4.51
CA HIS A 23 -3.30 14.90 3.76
C HIS A 23 -4.04 15.93 4.64
N LYS A 24 -5.06 15.48 5.39
CA LYS A 24 -5.88 16.34 6.27
C LYS A 24 -5.05 17.08 7.31
N HIS A 25 -4.08 16.40 7.92
CA HIS A 25 -3.24 16.94 9.00
C HIS A 25 -1.88 17.46 8.51
N LYS A 26 -1.65 17.52 7.18
CA LYS A 26 -0.38 17.94 6.56
C LYS A 26 0.82 17.14 7.09
N ILE A 27 0.63 15.83 7.26
CA ILE A 27 1.66 14.89 7.69
C ILE A 27 2.38 14.39 6.44
N ASN A 28 3.70 14.47 6.44
CA ASN A 28 4.54 14.07 5.30
C ASN A 28 5.34 12.79 5.54
N ALA A 29 5.24 12.23 6.75
CA ALA A 29 5.92 10.99 7.12
C ALA A 29 4.95 9.97 7.73
N ILE A 30 5.09 8.70 7.35
CA ILE A 30 4.28 7.58 7.85
C ILE A 30 5.21 6.44 8.26
N ILE A 31 4.96 5.86 9.44
CA ILE A 31 5.54 4.58 9.86
C ILE A 31 4.48 3.49 9.65
N ASP A 32 4.78 2.51 8.81
CA ASP A 32 3.91 1.35 8.57
C ASP A 32 4.75 0.07 8.42
N ASP A 33 4.40 -0.97 9.17
CA ASP A 33 5.03 -2.31 9.11
C ASP A 33 6.58 -2.29 9.12
N GLY A 34 7.19 -1.42 9.94
CA GLY A 34 8.66 -1.31 10.07
C GLY A 34 9.34 -0.41 9.03
N LEU A 35 8.58 0.31 8.22
CA LEU A 35 9.07 1.23 7.20
C LEU A 35 8.82 2.68 7.59
N LEU A 36 9.78 3.55 7.29
CA LEU A 36 9.58 4.99 7.22
C LEU A 36 9.34 5.40 5.77
N ILE A 37 8.17 5.98 5.55
CA ILE A 37 7.73 6.52 4.27
C ILE A 37 7.66 8.04 4.42
N TYR A 38 8.44 8.78 3.64
CA TYR A 38 8.47 10.23 3.63
C TYR A 38 8.13 10.77 2.24
N LYS A 39 7.14 11.66 2.17
CA LYS A 39 6.61 12.20 0.90
C LYS A 39 6.34 11.12 -0.15
N GLY A 40 5.69 10.04 0.29
CA GLY A 40 5.32 8.92 -0.57
C GLY A 40 6.46 7.96 -0.96
N ARG A 41 7.68 8.14 -0.44
CA ARG A 41 8.83 7.28 -0.74
C ARG A 41 9.32 6.57 0.51
N LYS A 42 9.67 5.29 0.38
CA LYS A 42 10.41 4.58 1.42
C LYS A 42 11.80 5.21 1.54
N VAL A 43 12.13 5.72 2.72
CA VAL A 43 13.44 6.35 2.99
C VAL A 43 14.30 5.55 3.96
N ALA A 44 13.70 4.77 4.85
CA ALA A 44 14.43 3.91 5.80
C ALA A 44 13.57 2.71 6.26
N GLY A 45 14.21 1.75 6.88
CA GLY A 45 13.59 0.60 7.50
C GLY A 45 13.42 -0.61 6.58
N THR A 46 12.97 -1.71 7.19
CA THR A 46 12.72 -2.99 6.51
C THR A 46 11.30 -3.47 6.82
N SER A 47 10.55 -3.87 5.79
CA SER A 47 9.16 -4.28 5.97
C SER A 47 9.03 -5.60 6.73
N ALA A 48 8.15 -5.61 7.72
CA ALA A 48 7.75 -6.79 8.49
C ALA A 48 7.16 -7.91 7.62
N LYS A 49 6.65 -7.58 6.43
CA LYS A 49 6.07 -8.56 5.49
C LYS A 49 7.09 -9.53 4.89
N TYR A 50 8.38 -9.22 5.01
CA TYR A 50 9.46 -10.08 4.51
C TYR A 50 9.94 -11.09 5.55
N GLU A 51 9.46 -10.97 6.78
CA GLU A 51 9.82 -11.87 7.84
C GLU A 51 9.16 -13.24 7.66
N ARG A 52 9.86 -14.29 8.06
CA ARG A 52 9.44 -15.68 7.85
C ARG A 52 8.37 -16.12 8.84
N THR A 53 8.35 -15.52 10.02
CA THR A 53 7.42 -15.89 11.10
C THR A 53 6.66 -14.68 11.60
N THR A 54 5.45 -14.91 12.12
CA THR A 54 4.63 -13.85 12.72
C THR A 54 5.33 -13.12 13.85
N VAL A 55 6.12 -13.87 14.67
CA VAL A 55 6.86 -13.28 15.78
C VAL A 55 7.94 -12.32 15.27
N GLN A 56 8.70 -12.71 14.24
CA GLN A 56 9.70 -11.84 13.60
C GLN A 56 9.04 -10.64 12.95
N ALA A 57 7.91 -10.83 12.28
CA ALA A 57 7.15 -9.74 11.68
C ALA A 57 6.69 -8.71 12.72
N VAL A 58 6.16 -9.16 13.86
CA VAL A 58 5.78 -8.26 14.96
C VAL A 58 7.00 -7.52 15.50
N LYS A 59 8.11 -8.22 15.77
CA LYS A 59 9.36 -7.60 16.23
C LYS A 59 9.87 -6.53 15.24
N ARG A 60 9.83 -6.81 13.96
CA ARG A 60 10.22 -5.85 12.90
C ARG A 60 9.31 -4.64 12.90
N ALA A 61 8.00 -4.85 12.93
CA ALA A 61 7.01 -3.78 12.89
C ALA A 61 7.07 -2.83 14.08
N ILE A 62 7.51 -3.30 15.27
CA ILE A 62 7.66 -2.47 16.49
C ILE A 62 9.09 -1.96 16.70
N PHE A 63 9.98 -2.11 15.72
CA PHE A 63 11.39 -1.68 15.81
C PHE A 63 12.14 -2.30 17.01
N PHE A 64 11.89 -3.59 17.27
CA PHE A 64 12.55 -4.32 18.35
C PHE A 64 14.07 -4.45 18.17
N TYR A 65 14.54 -4.47 16.92
CA TYR A 65 15.96 -4.56 16.59
C TYR A 65 16.57 -3.17 16.58
N GLU A 66 17.61 -2.96 17.39
CA GLU A 66 18.22 -1.65 17.61
C GLU A 66 18.84 -1.05 16.33
N ASP A 67 19.51 -1.85 15.51
CA ASP A 67 20.06 -1.45 14.23
C ASP A 67 18.97 -0.88 13.29
N HIS A 68 17.82 -1.55 13.23
CA HIS A 68 16.66 -1.13 12.45
C HIS A 68 16.01 0.15 13.01
N ALA A 69 15.89 0.25 14.34
CA ALA A 69 15.36 1.45 14.97
C ALA A 69 16.30 2.65 14.78
N ALA A 70 17.63 2.44 14.95
CA ALA A 70 18.64 3.47 14.76
C ALA A 70 18.65 4.03 13.32
N GLU A 71 18.54 3.16 12.30
CA GLU A 71 18.41 3.57 10.90
C GLU A 71 17.24 4.54 10.71
N VAL A 72 16.06 4.20 11.25
CA VAL A 72 14.85 5.01 11.09
C VAL A 72 14.92 6.30 11.92
N ARG A 73 15.47 6.26 13.15
CA ARG A 73 15.71 7.47 13.96
C ARG A 73 16.63 8.44 13.24
N GLN A 74 17.70 7.93 12.62
CA GLN A 74 18.63 8.76 11.84
C GLN A 74 17.93 9.42 10.66
N ALA A 75 17.14 8.65 9.89
CA ALA A 75 16.39 9.20 8.77
C ALA A 75 15.36 10.26 9.22
N ILE A 76 14.68 10.08 10.35
CA ILE A 76 13.76 11.09 10.91
C ILE A 76 14.49 12.41 11.15
N ARG A 77 15.71 12.36 11.69
CA ARG A 77 16.56 13.54 11.91
C ARG A 77 17.03 14.19 10.59
N ASP A 78 17.56 13.36 9.67
CA ASP A 78 18.14 13.84 8.40
C ASP A 78 17.10 14.53 7.51
N PHE A 79 15.89 14.01 7.48
CA PHE A 79 14.77 14.60 6.72
C PHE A 79 14.04 15.72 7.47
N HIS A 80 14.48 16.07 8.70
CA HIS A 80 13.85 17.10 9.55
C HIS A 80 12.33 16.90 9.64
N ILE A 81 11.90 15.67 9.94
CA ILE A 81 10.49 15.32 10.02
C ILE A 81 9.87 15.95 11.25
N ASP A 82 8.89 16.83 11.03
CA ASP A 82 8.16 17.58 12.07
C ASP A 82 6.80 16.98 12.42
N ARG A 83 6.19 16.22 11.47
CA ARG A 83 4.92 15.53 11.64
C ARG A 83 5.00 14.11 11.12
N ILE A 84 4.57 13.16 11.95
CA ILE A 84 4.65 11.75 11.63
C ILE A 84 3.36 11.01 12.04
N LEU A 85 2.91 10.06 11.22
CA LEU A 85 1.79 9.17 11.49
C LEU A 85 2.29 7.75 11.72
N LEU A 86 2.01 7.20 12.89
CA LEU A 86 2.32 5.81 13.24
C LEU A 86 1.10 4.92 12.97
N LEU A 87 1.29 3.82 12.26
CA LEU A 87 0.26 2.81 12.05
C LEU A 87 0.52 1.59 12.93
N GLY A 88 -0.54 1.10 13.61
CA GLY A 88 -0.43 -0.08 14.45
C GLY A 88 -1.73 -0.87 14.54
N THR A 89 -1.64 -2.12 14.97
CA THR A 89 -2.81 -2.98 15.17
C THR A 89 -3.54 -2.71 16.49
N SER A 90 -2.89 -1.99 17.42
CA SER A 90 -3.44 -1.59 18.72
C SER A 90 -2.72 -0.35 19.25
N ARG A 91 -3.34 0.33 20.23
CA ARG A 91 -2.72 1.44 20.93
C ARG A 91 -1.36 1.05 21.52
N LYS A 92 -1.28 -0.09 22.21
CA LYS A 92 -0.02 -0.61 22.78
C LYS A 92 1.08 -0.80 21.73
N MET A 93 0.72 -1.13 20.49
CA MET A 93 1.71 -1.28 19.41
C MET A 93 2.28 0.08 18.98
N VAL A 94 1.45 1.10 18.80
CA VAL A 94 1.93 2.43 18.40
C VAL A 94 2.74 3.10 19.52
N ASP A 95 2.40 2.86 20.79
CA ASP A 95 3.19 3.31 21.93
C ASP A 95 4.60 2.69 21.91
N ARG A 96 4.70 1.38 21.62
CA ARG A 96 6.00 0.70 21.49
C ARG A 96 6.83 1.22 20.32
N ILE A 97 6.16 1.53 19.18
CA ILE A 97 6.84 2.12 18.02
C ILE A 97 7.39 3.51 18.39
N ALA A 98 6.59 4.36 19.02
CA ALA A 98 7.01 5.69 19.44
C ALA A 98 8.19 5.62 20.42
N ALA A 99 8.14 4.75 21.41
CA ALA A 99 9.23 4.54 22.38
C ALA A 99 10.51 4.04 21.69
N ALA A 100 10.41 3.03 20.82
CA ALA A 100 11.56 2.49 20.10
C ALA A 100 12.22 3.51 19.15
N LEU A 101 11.44 4.43 18.59
CA LEU A 101 11.92 5.50 17.71
C LEU A 101 12.27 6.80 18.45
N GLU A 102 12.09 6.85 19.77
CA GLU A 102 12.38 8.03 20.61
C GLU A 102 11.63 9.29 20.16
N ILE A 103 10.36 9.11 19.75
CA ILE A 103 9.50 10.17 19.24
C ILE A 103 8.27 10.43 20.12
N GLU A 104 8.31 10.01 21.36
CA GLU A 104 7.27 10.30 22.35
C GLU A 104 7.24 11.78 22.77
N PRO A 105 6.11 12.31 23.24
CA PRO A 105 4.82 11.61 23.35
C PRO A 105 4.02 11.62 22.05
N ILE A 106 3.09 10.65 21.90
CA ILE A 106 2.08 10.68 20.84
C ILE A 106 1.04 11.75 21.19
N SER A 107 0.91 12.75 20.31
CA SER A 107 0.01 13.89 20.53
C SER A 107 -1.46 13.53 20.26
N THR A 108 -1.72 12.65 19.31
CA THR A 108 -3.10 12.34 18.88
C THR A 108 -3.25 10.86 18.57
N TYR A 109 -4.20 10.20 19.22
CA TYR A 109 -4.59 8.81 18.95
C TYR A 109 -5.90 8.78 18.18
N ILE A 110 -5.95 8.03 17.09
CA ILE A 110 -7.11 7.88 16.22
C ILE A 110 -7.38 6.37 16.07
N SER A 111 -8.58 5.93 16.46
CA SER A 111 -9.04 4.57 16.14
C SER A 111 -9.53 4.52 14.69
N ILE A 112 -9.31 3.41 14.01
CA ILE A 112 -9.89 3.20 12.68
C ILE A 112 -11.42 3.25 12.71
N GLU A 113 -12.02 2.85 13.84
CA GLU A 113 -13.45 2.85 14.06
C GLU A 113 -14.04 4.27 14.19
N ASP A 114 -13.21 5.26 14.54
CA ASP A 114 -13.64 6.67 14.64
C ASP A 114 -13.72 7.34 13.27
N ILE A 115 -13.06 6.78 12.25
CA ILE A 115 -12.93 7.40 10.92
C ILE A 115 -13.52 6.55 9.79
N ARG A 116 -13.86 5.30 10.06
CA ARG A 116 -14.49 4.38 9.10
C ARG A 116 -15.73 3.75 9.68
N SER A 117 -16.77 3.66 8.88
CA SER A 117 -17.99 2.95 9.27
C SER A 117 -17.75 1.44 9.39
N SER A 118 -18.59 0.78 10.18
CA SER A 118 -18.53 -0.69 10.31
C SER A 118 -18.70 -1.42 8.98
N SER A 119 -19.43 -0.84 8.01
CA SER A 119 -19.60 -1.40 6.66
C SER A 119 -18.32 -1.31 5.84
N GLU A 120 -17.60 -0.18 5.89
CA GLU A 120 -16.30 -0.01 5.20
C GLU A 120 -15.24 -0.94 5.78
N ILE A 121 -15.18 -1.08 7.11
CA ILE A 121 -14.27 -2.02 7.79
C ILE A 121 -14.56 -3.46 7.37
N LYS A 122 -15.84 -3.87 7.32
CA LYS A 122 -16.23 -5.21 6.85
C LYS A 122 -15.86 -5.44 5.39
N ALA A 123 -16.07 -4.44 4.53
CA ALA A 123 -15.68 -4.51 3.12
C ALA A 123 -14.16 -4.67 2.95
N ALA A 124 -13.36 -3.91 3.70
CA ALA A 124 -11.90 -4.02 3.68
C ALA A 124 -11.42 -5.40 4.14
N LEU A 125 -12.01 -5.95 5.22
CA LEU A 125 -11.73 -7.29 5.72
C LEU A 125 -12.12 -8.38 4.70
N TYR A 126 -13.25 -8.21 4.03
CA TYR A 126 -13.70 -9.13 2.97
C TYR A 126 -12.73 -9.13 1.79
N THR A 127 -12.38 -7.95 1.27
CA THR A 127 -11.42 -7.80 0.16
C THR A 127 -10.07 -8.45 0.48
N ARG A 128 -9.57 -8.25 1.70
CA ARG A 128 -8.31 -8.88 2.12
C ARG A 128 -8.40 -10.41 2.16
N ARG A 129 -9.52 -10.96 2.65
CA ARG A 129 -9.72 -12.42 2.74
C ARG A 129 -9.90 -13.08 1.38
N THR A 130 -10.59 -12.40 0.45
CA THR A 130 -10.94 -12.97 -0.87
C THR A 130 -9.88 -12.72 -1.92
N ALA A 131 -9.29 -11.51 -1.94
CA ALA A 131 -8.33 -11.10 -2.97
C ALA A 131 -6.85 -11.16 -2.51
N GLY A 132 -6.57 -11.40 -1.21
CA GLY A 132 -5.21 -11.42 -0.66
C GLY A 132 -4.44 -10.10 -0.84
N GLN A 133 -5.16 -8.98 -1.02
CA GLN A 133 -4.58 -7.70 -1.36
C GLN A 133 -4.22 -6.90 -0.09
N HIS A 134 -3.04 -6.31 -0.11
CA HIS A 134 -2.59 -5.39 0.91
C HIS A 134 -2.10 -4.10 0.27
N VAL A 135 -2.70 -2.98 0.67
CA VAL A 135 -2.33 -1.64 0.18
C VAL A 135 -1.26 -1.07 1.10
N ILE A 136 -0.16 -0.60 0.52
CA ILE A 136 0.88 0.15 1.22
C ILE A 136 1.07 1.51 0.53
N PRO A 137 1.29 2.59 1.28
CA PRO A 137 1.43 3.94 0.72
C PRO A 137 2.85 4.18 0.18
N ILE A 138 3.30 3.38 -0.80
CA ILE A 138 4.62 3.49 -1.43
C ILE A 138 4.43 3.69 -2.94
N PRO A 139 5.20 4.57 -3.60
CA PRO A 139 5.18 4.74 -5.04
C PRO A 139 5.51 3.44 -5.80
N TYR A 140 4.85 3.26 -6.94
CA TYR A 140 4.95 2.07 -7.79
C TYR A 140 6.40 1.66 -8.13
N ILE A 141 7.26 2.62 -8.48
CA ILE A 141 8.66 2.37 -8.87
C ILE A 141 9.46 1.65 -7.77
N GLN A 142 9.22 1.99 -6.50
CA GLN A 142 9.94 1.33 -5.39
C GLN A 142 9.42 -0.08 -5.11
N VAL A 143 8.12 -0.31 -5.32
CA VAL A 143 7.54 -1.64 -5.21
C VAL A 143 8.00 -2.57 -6.32
N GLU A 144 8.13 -2.07 -7.57
CA GLU A 144 8.67 -2.86 -8.67
C GLU A 144 10.10 -3.33 -8.41
N GLN A 145 10.99 -2.46 -7.91
CA GLN A 145 12.37 -2.86 -7.60
C GLN A 145 12.42 -3.97 -6.54
N ASP A 146 11.59 -3.88 -5.50
CA ASP A 146 11.51 -4.89 -4.47
C ASP A 146 10.83 -6.18 -4.99
N PHE A 147 9.86 -6.07 -5.90
CA PHE A 147 9.20 -7.18 -6.55
C PHE A 147 10.15 -7.95 -7.47
N PHE A 148 10.92 -7.26 -8.32
CA PHE A 148 11.91 -7.90 -9.19
C PHE A 148 13.04 -8.58 -8.41
N ARG A 149 13.54 -7.97 -7.34
CA ARG A 149 14.52 -8.61 -6.44
C ARG A 149 13.98 -9.90 -5.84
N ARG A 150 12.69 -9.94 -5.47
CA ARG A 150 12.02 -11.14 -4.95
C ARG A 150 11.79 -12.19 -6.04
N LEU A 151 11.43 -11.77 -7.26
CA LEU A 151 11.25 -12.69 -8.39
C LEU A 151 12.57 -13.39 -8.70
N ILE A 152 13.70 -12.67 -8.68
CA ILE A 152 15.04 -13.24 -8.87
C ILE A 152 15.42 -14.16 -7.70
N ALA A 153 15.13 -13.78 -6.46
CA ALA A 153 15.36 -14.63 -5.29
C ALA A 153 14.47 -15.89 -5.27
N ARG A 154 13.23 -15.81 -5.82
CA ARG A 154 12.30 -16.93 -5.98
C ARG A 154 12.56 -17.74 -7.24
N GLY A 155 13.07 -17.16 -8.31
CA GLY A 155 13.46 -17.87 -9.52
C GLY A 155 14.46 -19.01 -9.25
N LYS A 156 15.27 -18.89 -8.21
CA LYS A 156 16.11 -19.98 -7.70
C LYS A 156 15.34 -21.09 -6.97
N LYS A 157 14.09 -20.85 -6.56
CA LYS A 157 13.22 -21.83 -5.84
C LYS A 157 12.13 -22.46 -6.75
N ILE A 158 11.89 -21.97 -7.96
CA ILE A 158 10.85 -22.46 -8.88
C ILE A 158 11.18 -23.85 -9.45
N PHE A 159 12.40 -24.33 -9.27
CA PHE A 159 12.78 -25.74 -9.61
C PHE A 159 12.47 -26.76 -8.51
N SER A 160 11.81 -26.40 -7.42
CA SER A 160 11.32 -27.35 -6.41
C SER A 160 9.80 -27.44 -6.45
N SER A 161 9.31 -28.64 -6.67
CA SER A 161 7.92 -29.04 -6.95
C SER A 161 6.96 -28.95 -5.74
N LYS A 162 6.78 -27.78 -5.13
CA LYS A 162 5.66 -27.52 -4.22
C LYS A 162 5.01 -26.20 -4.57
N LYS A 163 3.74 -26.23 -4.99
CA LYS A 163 2.87 -25.08 -5.16
C LYS A 163 2.66 -24.40 -3.81
N GLU A 164 3.50 -23.44 -3.46
CA GLU A 164 3.17 -22.48 -2.42
C GLU A 164 2.31 -21.36 -3.01
N VAL A 165 1.23 -21.05 -2.30
CA VAL A 165 0.32 -19.94 -2.63
C VAL A 165 1.14 -18.67 -2.80
N ILE A 166 1.06 -18.07 -3.98
CA ILE A 166 1.71 -16.80 -4.32
C ILE A 166 1.21 -15.74 -3.32
N GLY A 167 2.15 -15.10 -2.64
CA GLY A 167 1.85 -14.16 -1.56
C GLY A 167 0.92 -13.01 -1.96
N GLU A 168 0.39 -12.35 -0.95
CA GLU A 168 -0.57 -11.23 -1.05
C GLU A 168 -0.16 -10.23 -2.13
N THR A 169 -1.06 -9.91 -3.04
CA THR A 169 -0.86 -8.87 -4.06
C THR A 169 -0.82 -7.52 -3.36
N THR A 170 0.26 -6.77 -3.56
CA THR A 170 0.40 -5.43 -3.00
C THR A 170 -0.09 -4.41 -4.02
N ILE A 171 -1.15 -3.70 -3.68
CA ILE A 171 -1.63 -2.55 -4.45
C ILE A 171 -0.90 -1.31 -3.94
N VAL A 172 -0.24 -0.60 -4.84
CA VAL A 172 0.42 0.66 -4.55
C VAL A 172 -0.52 1.80 -4.88
N GLN A 173 -0.74 2.68 -3.91
CA GLN A 173 -1.47 3.91 -4.16
C GLN A 173 -0.49 5.01 -4.60
N PRO A 174 -0.86 5.82 -5.61
CA PRO A 174 -0.06 6.97 -6.00
C PRO A 174 0.05 7.98 -4.86
N ASP A 175 1.11 8.78 -4.88
CA ASP A 175 1.33 9.84 -3.90
C ASP A 175 0.15 10.82 -3.92
N PHE A 176 -0.46 11.07 -2.76
CA PHE A 176 -1.63 11.92 -2.64
C PHE A 176 -1.19 13.39 -2.53
N GLY A 177 -0.69 13.94 -3.65
CA GLY A 177 -0.22 15.32 -3.74
C GLY A 177 -1.30 16.39 -3.79
N GLY A 178 -2.54 16.08 -3.39
CA GLY A 178 -3.64 17.06 -3.32
C GLY A 178 -4.25 17.45 -4.67
N GLY A 179 -3.91 16.75 -5.76
CA GLY A 179 -4.51 16.91 -7.08
C GLY A 179 -5.68 15.96 -7.30
N ARG A 180 -6.64 16.36 -8.17
CA ARG A 180 -7.62 15.41 -8.70
C ARG A 180 -6.97 14.60 -9.82
N MET A 181 -6.98 13.27 -9.70
CA MET A 181 -6.57 12.41 -10.79
C MET A 181 -7.71 12.34 -11.80
N HIS A 182 -7.49 12.88 -13.01
CA HIS A 182 -8.42 12.75 -14.11
C HIS A 182 -7.92 11.65 -15.06
N VAL A 183 -8.67 10.59 -15.17
CA VAL A 183 -8.47 9.59 -16.22
C VAL A 183 -9.22 10.10 -17.44
N THR A 184 -8.49 10.49 -18.49
CA THR A 184 -9.12 10.98 -19.72
C THR A 184 -9.75 9.83 -20.51
N GLU A 185 -10.77 10.13 -21.29
CA GLU A 185 -11.39 9.18 -22.22
C GLU A 185 -10.36 8.47 -23.11
N HIS A 186 -9.34 9.20 -23.55
CA HIS A 186 -8.24 8.66 -24.36
C HIS A 186 -7.48 7.53 -23.66
N VAL A 187 -7.21 7.66 -22.36
CA VAL A 187 -6.54 6.62 -21.57
C VAL A 187 -7.40 5.37 -21.48
N LEU A 188 -8.71 5.53 -21.23
CA LEU A 188 -9.64 4.41 -21.17
C LEU A 188 -9.77 3.70 -22.52
N ARG A 189 -9.89 4.45 -23.63
CA ARG A 189 -9.87 3.87 -24.99
C ARG A 189 -8.60 3.05 -25.23
N LYS A 190 -7.45 3.58 -24.86
CA LYS A 190 -6.15 2.90 -25.01
C LYS A 190 -6.04 1.64 -24.17
N LEU A 191 -6.53 1.65 -22.93
CA LEU A 191 -6.59 0.47 -22.06
C LEU A 191 -7.46 -0.62 -22.69
N VAL A 192 -8.67 -0.29 -23.16
CA VAL A 192 -9.56 -1.26 -23.83
C VAL A 192 -8.88 -1.86 -25.06
N THR A 193 -8.28 -1.02 -25.90
CA THR A 193 -7.57 -1.50 -27.10
C THR A 193 -6.44 -2.46 -26.74
N LEU A 194 -5.64 -2.15 -25.73
CA LEU A 194 -4.53 -3.01 -25.32
C LEU A 194 -5.03 -4.31 -24.70
N SER A 195 -6.02 -4.25 -23.81
CA SER A 195 -6.59 -5.45 -23.18
C SER A 195 -7.21 -6.41 -24.19
N CYS A 196 -7.85 -5.89 -25.24
CA CYS A 196 -8.41 -6.72 -26.29
C CYS A 196 -7.35 -7.29 -27.24
N LYS A 197 -6.26 -6.57 -27.50
CA LYS A 197 -5.15 -7.06 -28.33
C LYS A 197 -4.37 -8.22 -27.70
N ASP A 198 -4.41 -8.34 -26.38
CA ASP A 198 -3.77 -9.45 -25.67
C ASP A 198 -4.58 -10.77 -25.76
N MET A 199 -5.79 -10.73 -26.36
CA MET A 199 -6.62 -11.91 -26.56
C MET A 199 -6.39 -12.49 -27.96
N PRO A 200 -5.92 -13.77 -28.06
CA PRO A 200 -5.56 -14.36 -29.36
C PRO A 200 -6.73 -14.47 -30.36
N GLU A 201 -7.98 -14.52 -29.84
CA GLU A 201 -9.19 -14.62 -30.64
C GLU A 201 -9.66 -13.25 -31.20
N VAL A 202 -9.05 -12.14 -30.77
CA VAL A 202 -9.44 -10.79 -31.17
C VAL A 202 -8.54 -10.29 -32.29
N GLU A 203 -9.10 -10.09 -33.48
CA GLU A 203 -8.40 -9.52 -34.63
C GLU A 203 -8.29 -7.99 -34.52
N ASN A 204 -9.39 -7.32 -34.16
CA ASN A 204 -9.43 -5.87 -34.06
C ASN A 204 -10.55 -5.40 -33.13
N VAL A 205 -10.39 -4.17 -32.62
CA VAL A 205 -11.40 -3.47 -31.81
C VAL A 205 -11.68 -2.12 -32.44
N SER A 206 -12.95 -1.84 -32.73
CA SER A 206 -13.37 -0.60 -33.33
C SER A 206 -14.52 0.06 -32.55
N LYS A 207 -14.87 1.30 -32.93
CA LYS A 207 -15.99 2.08 -32.36
C LYS A 207 -16.01 2.12 -30.84
N ILE A 208 -14.84 2.34 -30.20
CA ILE A 208 -14.74 2.42 -28.75
C ILE A 208 -15.40 3.73 -28.29
N ASN A 209 -16.53 3.63 -27.61
CA ASN A 209 -17.20 4.74 -26.95
C ASN A 209 -17.02 4.63 -25.44
N VAL A 210 -16.61 5.73 -24.82
CA VAL A 210 -16.41 5.83 -23.38
C VAL A 210 -17.32 6.90 -22.83
N THR A 211 -18.08 6.59 -21.79
CA THR A 211 -18.90 7.55 -21.07
C THR A 211 -18.38 7.65 -19.64
N LEU A 212 -18.04 8.88 -19.24
CA LEU A 212 -17.48 9.18 -17.92
C LEU A 212 -18.57 9.78 -17.02
N ASN A 213 -19.46 8.94 -16.54
CA ASN A 213 -20.40 9.27 -15.47
C ASN A 213 -19.87 8.76 -14.12
N ASP A 214 -20.70 8.65 -13.09
CA ASP A 214 -20.32 8.12 -11.77
C ASP A 214 -19.62 6.76 -11.84
N LEU A 215 -19.99 5.93 -12.79
CA LEU A 215 -19.27 4.72 -13.18
C LEU A 215 -18.90 4.82 -14.66
N PRO A 216 -17.60 4.71 -15.02
CA PRO A 216 -17.19 4.72 -16.41
C PRO A 216 -17.78 3.50 -17.14
N SER A 217 -18.45 3.74 -18.26
CA SER A 217 -18.94 2.68 -19.13
C SER A 217 -18.23 2.72 -20.49
N VAL A 218 -17.94 1.55 -21.01
CA VAL A 218 -17.27 1.41 -22.31
C VAL A 218 -18.07 0.45 -23.18
N SER A 219 -18.34 0.87 -24.42
CA SER A 219 -18.86 0.00 -25.47
C SER A 219 -17.90 -0.01 -26.65
N CYS A 220 -17.66 -1.17 -27.23
CA CYS A 220 -16.81 -1.32 -28.41
C CYS A 220 -17.31 -2.45 -29.31
N GLU A 221 -16.94 -2.41 -30.58
CA GLU A 221 -17.09 -3.52 -31.51
C GLU A 221 -15.81 -4.32 -31.56
N VAL A 222 -15.93 -5.64 -31.29
CA VAL A 222 -14.80 -6.57 -31.31
C VAL A 222 -14.95 -7.47 -32.54
N HIS A 223 -13.93 -7.48 -33.39
CA HIS A 223 -13.83 -8.38 -34.54
C HIS A 223 -13.04 -9.62 -34.09
N LEU A 224 -13.68 -10.77 -34.19
CA LEU A 224 -13.07 -12.05 -33.81
C LEU A 224 -12.48 -12.74 -35.03
N ASN A 225 -11.32 -13.34 -34.86
CA ASN A 225 -10.73 -14.24 -35.84
C ASN A 225 -11.41 -15.62 -35.67
N VAL A 226 -12.39 -15.90 -36.53
CA VAL A 226 -13.07 -17.21 -36.55
C VAL A 226 -12.36 -18.06 -37.58
N SER A 227 -11.39 -18.87 -37.10
CA SER A 227 -10.75 -19.92 -37.92
C SER A 227 -11.56 -21.21 -37.88
#